data_e5355a496db7edad2633f29cf484a36a
#
_entry.id   e5355a496db7edad2633f29cf484a36a
#
_cell.length_a   1.000
_cell.length_b   1.000
_cell.length_c   1.000
_cell.angle_alpha   90.00
_cell.angle_beta   90.00
_cell.angle_gamma   90.00
#
_symmetry.space_group_name_H-M   'P 1'
#
loop_
_entity.id
_entity.type
_entity.pdbx_description
1 polymer ?
#
loop_
_entity_poly.entity_id
_entity_poly.type
_entity_poly.pdbx_seq_one_letter_code
_entity_poly.pdbx_strand_id
1 'polypeptide(L)'
;MESAGTQKIMELAAPLIDITQEPSLCLIDELESSLHQELLEMFIQLFLESSTDSQILFTSHNQELLDSGFLRDDEIWFCNKDSNGGSKYNSIADYTGIRKETSRKKLYQADKFGALPNVDMNRLRELFCAKKNR
;
A
#
# COMPACT_ATOMS: atom_id res chain seq x y z
N MET A 1 -27.45 9.85 7.85
CA MET A 1 -26.75 8.67 7.30
C MET A 1 -25.27 9.02 7.17
N GLU A 2 -24.41 8.34 7.92
CA GLU A 2 -22.97 8.57 7.85
C GLU A 2 -22.39 8.04 6.54
N SER A 3 -21.34 8.69 6.04
CA SER A 3 -20.66 8.23 4.82
C SER A 3 -19.92 6.90 5.09
N ALA A 4 -19.72 6.09 4.03
CA ALA A 4 -18.94 4.84 4.14
C ALA A 4 -17.54 5.10 4.72
N GLY A 5 -16.94 6.26 4.40
CA GLY A 5 -15.65 6.67 4.96
C GLY A 5 -15.71 6.96 6.46
N THR A 6 -16.77 7.61 6.94
CA THR A 6 -16.96 7.86 8.38
C THR A 6 -17.12 6.56 9.16
N GLN A 7 -17.89 5.61 8.64
CA GLN A 7 -18.06 4.29 9.26
C GLN A 7 -16.72 3.54 9.32
N LYS A 8 -15.92 3.58 8.24
CA LYS A 8 -14.61 2.93 8.19
C LYS A 8 -13.63 3.53 9.19
N ILE A 9 -13.63 4.86 9.37
CA ILE A 9 -12.80 5.50 10.40
C ILE A 9 -13.19 5.01 11.79
N MET A 10 -14.49 4.92 12.09
CA MET A 10 -14.96 4.43 13.37
C MET A 10 -14.56 2.96 13.60
N GLU A 11 -14.62 2.12 12.56
CA GLU A 11 -14.14 0.74 12.61
C GLU A 11 -12.64 0.63 12.88
N LEU A 12 -11.84 1.56 12.34
CA LEU A 12 -10.39 1.59 12.53
C LEU A 12 -9.95 2.33 13.80
N ALA A 13 -10.78 3.23 14.33
CA ALA A 13 -10.44 4.00 15.52
C ALA A 13 -10.29 3.14 16.78
N ALA A 14 -11.15 2.16 16.98
CA ALA A 14 -11.06 1.28 18.14
C ALA A 14 -9.78 0.45 18.14
N PRO A 15 -9.42 -0.30 17.05
CA PRO A 15 -8.13 -0.97 16.97
C PRO A 15 -6.94 -0.01 17.10
N LEU A 16 -7.03 1.20 16.54
CA LEU A 16 -5.95 2.18 16.65
C LEU A 16 -5.70 2.58 18.13
N ILE A 17 -6.75 2.81 18.89
CA ILE A 17 -6.65 3.12 20.32
C ILE A 17 -6.00 1.94 21.06
N ASP A 18 -6.43 0.72 20.80
CA ASP A 18 -5.90 -0.48 21.45
C ASP A 18 -4.40 -0.66 21.18
N ILE A 19 -3.97 -0.48 19.90
CA ILE A 19 -2.56 -0.62 19.52
C ILE A 19 -1.67 0.49 20.10
N THR A 20 -2.22 1.65 20.43
CA THR A 20 -1.44 2.74 21.05
C THR A 20 -1.31 2.60 22.55
N GLN A 21 -2.15 1.80 23.20
CA GLN A 21 -2.14 1.61 24.66
C GLN A 21 -1.22 0.46 25.11
N GLU A 22 -1.09 -0.59 24.32
CA GLU A 22 -0.26 -1.75 24.65
C GLU A 22 0.60 -2.18 23.45
N PRO A 23 1.84 -2.67 23.67
CA PRO A 23 2.71 -3.15 22.60
C PRO A 23 1.99 -4.22 21.76
N SER A 24 1.76 -3.95 20.50
CA SER A 24 0.92 -4.78 19.63
C SER A 24 1.43 -4.78 18.20
N LEU A 25 1.07 -5.82 17.43
CA LEU A 25 1.21 -5.87 15.98
C LEU A 25 -0.17 -5.90 15.34
N CYS A 26 -0.49 -4.88 14.55
CA CYS A 26 -1.72 -4.81 13.79
C CYS A 26 -1.47 -5.12 12.31
N LEU A 27 -2.27 -6.01 11.75
CA LEU A 27 -2.21 -6.39 10.33
C LEU A 27 -3.49 -5.92 9.64
N ILE A 28 -3.35 -5.10 8.59
CA ILE A 28 -4.49 -4.56 7.84
C ILE A 28 -4.28 -4.80 6.35
N ASP A 29 -5.21 -5.49 5.73
CA ASP A 29 -5.22 -5.69 4.28
C ASP A 29 -6.01 -4.59 3.60
N GLU A 30 -5.46 -4.02 2.51
CA GLU A 30 -6.07 -2.92 1.75
C GLU A 30 -6.54 -1.76 2.65
N LEU A 31 -5.62 -1.16 3.40
CA LEU A 31 -5.92 -0.10 4.38
C LEU A 31 -6.74 1.06 3.78
N GLU A 32 -6.51 1.37 2.49
CA GLU A 32 -7.26 2.41 1.77
C GLU A 32 -8.71 2.04 1.44
N SER A 33 -9.12 0.79 1.64
CA SER A 33 -10.47 0.35 1.28
C SER A 33 -11.53 1.22 1.94
N SER A 34 -12.29 1.94 1.11
CA SER A 34 -13.34 2.89 1.53
C SER A 34 -12.86 4.15 2.25
N LEU A 35 -11.55 4.43 2.29
CA LEU A 35 -11.01 5.68 2.83
C LEU A 35 -10.65 6.66 1.72
N HIS A 36 -10.97 7.94 1.93
CA HIS A 36 -10.39 9.01 1.15
C HIS A 36 -8.90 9.17 1.49
N GLN A 37 -8.11 9.64 0.52
CA GLN A 37 -6.66 9.82 0.66
C GLN A 37 -6.27 10.55 1.95
N GLU A 38 -6.91 11.68 2.23
CA GLU A 38 -6.62 12.51 3.40
C GLU A 38 -6.85 11.76 4.72
N LEU A 39 -7.87 10.91 4.77
CA LEU A 39 -8.20 10.13 5.97
C LEU A 39 -7.24 8.96 6.15
N LEU A 40 -6.79 8.36 5.07
CA LEU A 40 -5.77 7.33 5.08
C LEU A 40 -4.44 7.88 5.62
N GLU A 41 -3.99 9.01 5.10
CA GLU A 41 -2.78 9.68 5.57
C GLU A 41 -2.88 10.10 7.04
N MET A 42 -4.00 10.69 7.43
CA MET A 42 -4.25 11.05 8.83
C MET A 42 -4.20 9.85 9.76
N PHE A 43 -4.78 8.71 9.36
CA PHE A 43 -4.77 7.48 10.15
C PHE A 43 -3.33 7.01 10.40
N ILE A 44 -2.52 6.94 9.33
CA ILE A 44 -1.13 6.48 9.44
C ILE A 44 -0.31 7.46 10.29
N GLN A 45 -0.47 8.77 10.09
CA GLN A 45 0.24 9.79 10.87
C GLN A 45 -0.12 9.71 12.37
N LEU A 46 -1.41 9.58 12.70
CA LEU A 46 -1.86 9.42 14.08
C LEU A 46 -1.23 8.18 14.74
N PHE A 47 -1.15 7.07 14.01
CA PHE A 47 -0.46 5.88 14.52
C PHE A 47 1.02 6.17 14.79
N LEU A 48 1.73 6.78 13.83
CA LEU A 48 3.16 7.09 13.96
C LEU A 48 3.45 8.07 15.11
N GLU A 49 2.54 9.01 15.37
CA GLU A 49 2.69 10.00 16.44
C GLU A 49 2.34 9.43 17.83
N SER A 50 1.39 8.49 17.89
CA SER A 50 0.82 8.02 19.15
C SER A 50 1.41 6.70 19.64
N SER A 51 1.95 5.88 18.74
CA SER A 51 2.50 4.56 19.08
C SER A 51 3.97 4.66 19.44
N THR A 52 4.37 4.03 20.55
CA THR A 52 5.75 3.93 20.99
C THR A 52 6.36 2.55 20.74
N ASP A 53 5.63 1.49 21.06
CA ASP A 53 6.12 0.10 21.05
C ASP A 53 5.29 -0.84 20.17
N SER A 54 4.33 -0.29 19.41
CA SER A 54 3.46 -1.08 18.53
C SER A 54 3.90 -0.97 17.08
N GLN A 55 3.48 -1.95 16.29
CA GLN A 55 3.75 -2.02 14.86
C GLN A 55 2.46 -2.17 14.07
N ILE A 56 2.42 -1.54 12.90
CA ILE A 56 1.37 -1.74 11.91
C ILE A 56 2.00 -2.27 10.62
N LEU A 57 1.45 -3.35 10.10
CA LEU A 57 1.77 -3.85 8.77
C LEU A 57 0.49 -3.80 7.94
N PHE A 58 0.52 -3.04 6.86
CA PHE A 58 -0.64 -2.93 5.98
C PHE A 58 -0.26 -3.13 4.52
N THR A 59 -1.22 -3.59 3.73
CA THR A 59 -1.13 -3.58 2.26
C THR A 59 -1.89 -2.39 1.71
N SER A 60 -1.43 -1.86 0.58
CA SER A 60 -2.10 -0.76 -0.11
C SER A 60 -1.78 -0.77 -1.60
N HIS A 61 -2.75 -0.39 -2.42
CA HIS A 61 -2.57 -0.09 -3.85
C HIS A 61 -2.47 1.42 -4.10
N ASN A 62 -2.50 2.23 -3.05
CA ASN A 62 -2.49 3.68 -3.16
C ASN A 62 -1.08 4.23 -3.37
N GLN A 63 -0.78 4.62 -4.60
CA GLN A 63 0.53 5.13 -4.99
C GLN A 63 0.86 6.51 -4.39
N GLU A 64 -0.12 7.27 -3.90
CA GLU A 64 0.12 8.58 -3.27
C GLU A 64 0.95 8.42 -1.99
N LEU A 65 0.82 7.29 -1.28
CA LEU A 65 1.60 7.00 -0.09
C LEU A 65 3.12 6.96 -0.35
N LEU A 66 3.53 6.67 -1.58
CA LEU A 66 4.95 6.62 -1.96
C LEU A 66 5.64 7.99 -1.83
N ASP A 67 4.91 9.07 -1.99
CA ASP A 67 5.40 10.44 -1.91
C ASP A 67 4.81 11.21 -0.71
N SER A 68 4.21 10.52 0.26
CA SER A 68 3.54 11.14 1.42
C SER A 68 4.48 11.94 2.34
N GLY A 69 5.77 11.62 2.31
CA GLY A 69 6.79 12.32 3.08
C GLY A 69 6.90 11.92 4.56
N PHE A 70 5.92 11.21 5.11
CA PHE A 70 5.96 10.69 6.49
C PHE A 70 6.40 9.23 6.59
N LEU A 71 6.37 8.47 5.48
CA LEU A 71 6.92 7.12 5.39
C LEU A 71 8.37 7.16 4.94
N ARG A 72 9.20 6.34 5.59
CA ARG A 72 10.61 6.17 5.22
C ARG A 72 10.76 5.12 4.12
N ASP A 73 11.85 5.19 3.37
CA ASP A 73 12.15 4.25 2.29
C ASP A 73 12.27 2.79 2.79
N ASP A 74 12.70 2.59 4.04
CA ASP A 74 12.82 1.27 4.68
C ASP A 74 11.48 0.72 5.19
N GLU A 75 10.46 1.55 5.27
CA GLU A 75 9.08 1.16 5.66
C GLU A 75 8.23 0.73 4.46
N ILE A 76 8.65 1.06 3.24
CA ILE A 76 7.89 0.78 2.02
C ILE A 76 8.48 -0.44 1.32
N TRP A 77 7.66 -1.47 1.15
CA TRP A 77 8.02 -2.74 0.54
C TRP A 77 7.16 -3.06 -0.66
N PHE A 78 7.79 -3.54 -1.72
CA PHE A 78 7.10 -4.08 -2.90
C PHE A 78 7.07 -5.60 -2.86
N CYS A 79 5.90 -6.16 -3.17
CA CYS A 79 5.72 -7.59 -3.31
C CYS A 79 5.54 -7.92 -4.80
N ASN A 80 6.51 -8.64 -5.37
CA ASN A 80 6.52 -9.02 -6.78
C ASN A 80 6.34 -10.53 -6.92
N LYS A 81 5.51 -10.96 -7.87
CA LYS A 81 5.45 -12.37 -8.27
C LYS A 81 6.52 -12.66 -9.33
N ASP A 82 7.31 -13.69 -9.12
CA ASP A 82 8.23 -14.18 -10.13
C ASP A 82 7.53 -15.12 -11.14
N SER A 83 8.22 -15.49 -12.21
CA SER A 83 7.70 -16.37 -13.25
C SER A 83 7.38 -17.79 -12.77
N ASN A 84 7.91 -18.20 -11.62
CA ASN A 84 7.72 -19.52 -11.03
C ASN A 84 6.61 -19.53 -9.98
N GLY A 85 5.94 -18.38 -9.77
CA GLY A 85 4.87 -18.22 -8.78
C GLY A 85 5.36 -17.91 -7.37
N GLY A 86 6.67 -17.72 -7.17
CA GLY A 86 7.24 -17.24 -5.92
C GLY A 86 6.98 -15.75 -5.72
N SER A 87 7.01 -15.29 -4.46
CA SER A 87 6.91 -13.89 -4.11
C SER A 87 8.27 -13.35 -3.67
N LYS A 88 8.65 -12.20 -4.21
CA LYS A 88 9.84 -11.46 -3.79
C LYS A 88 9.44 -10.16 -3.15
N TYR A 89 10.12 -9.83 -2.06
CA TYR A 89 9.90 -8.59 -1.31
C TYR A 89 11.16 -7.75 -1.35
N ASN A 90 11.03 -6.48 -1.76
CA ASN A 90 12.13 -5.53 -1.79
C ASN A 90 11.66 -4.22 -1.17
N SER A 91 12.45 -3.65 -0.29
CA SER A 91 12.23 -2.30 0.23
C SER A 91 12.73 -1.24 -0.76
N ILE A 92 12.18 -0.04 -0.72
CA ILE A 92 12.76 1.10 -1.46
C ILE A 92 14.22 1.34 -1.02
N ALA A 93 14.53 1.10 0.25
CA ALA A 93 15.89 1.26 0.79
C ALA A 93 16.93 0.31 0.16
N ASP A 94 16.50 -0.79 -0.46
CA ASP A 94 17.40 -1.72 -1.17
C ASP A 94 17.91 -1.15 -2.49
N TYR A 95 17.31 -0.08 -3.00
CA TYR A 95 17.67 0.54 -4.27
C TYR A 95 18.63 1.71 -4.06
N THR A 96 19.79 1.65 -4.70
CA THR A 96 20.80 2.70 -4.62
C THR A 96 20.54 3.85 -5.60
N GLY A 97 20.99 5.05 -5.26
CA GLY A 97 20.95 6.21 -6.15
C GLY A 97 19.62 6.96 -6.16
N ILE A 98 18.67 6.63 -5.30
CA ILE A 98 17.44 7.39 -5.14
C ILE A 98 17.75 8.63 -4.26
N ARG A 99 17.59 9.82 -4.84
CA ARG A 99 17.74 11.08 -4.10
C ARG A 99 16.47 11.39 -3.33
N LYS A 100 16.58 12.15 -2.23
CA LYS A 100 15.43 12.53 -1.40
C LYS A 100 14.34 13.28 -2.17
N GLU A 101 14.74 14.10 -3.13
CA GLU A 101 13.84 14.94 -3.94
C GLU A 101 13.19 14.17 -5.09
N THR A 102 13.57 12.92 -5.32
CA THR A 102 13.01 12.11 -6.40
C THR A 102 11.67 11.53 -5.97
N SER A 103 10.62 11.75 -6.76
CA SER A 103 9.31 11.14 -6.53
C SER A 103 9.39 9.62 -6.65
N ARG A 104 9.08 8.91 -5.55
CA ARG A 104 9.00 7.44 -5.50
C ARG A 104 7.86 6.93 -6.38
N LYS A 105 6.75 7.66 -6.40
CA LYS A 105 5.61 7.38 -7.27
C LYS A 105 6.01 7.37 -8.74
N LYS A 106 6.76 8.36 -9.22
CA LYS A 106 7.25 8.40 -10.60
C LYS A 106 8.20 7.26 -10.91
N LEU A 107 9.07 6.89 -9.97
CA LEU A 107 9.96 5.73 -10.12
C LEU A 107 9.16 4.43 -10.20
N TYR A 108 8.14 4.27 -9.38
CA TYR A 108 7.23 3.13 -9.44
C TYR A 108 6.52 3.04 -10.79
N GLN A 109 5.94 4.14 -11.27
CA GLN A 109 5.27 4.21 -12.57
C GLN A 109 6.21 3.96 -13.76
N ALA A 110 7.51 4.23 -13.61
CA ALA A 110 8.56 3.90 -14.58
C ALA A 110 9.12 2.47 -14.40
N ASP A 111 8.50 1.65 -13.57
CA ASP A 111 8.89 0.27 -13.23
C ASP A 111 10.33 0.13 -12.71
N LYS A 112 10.86 1.16 -12.07
CA LYS A 112 12.21 1.12 -11.48
C LYS A 112 12.35 0.14 -10.33
N PHE A 113 11.23 -0.19 -9.69
CA PHE A 113 11.16 -1.16 -8.60
C PHE A 113 10.77 -2.57 -9.08
N GLY A 114 10.48 -2.76 -10.38
CA GLY A 114 10.03 -4.03 -10.95
C GLY A 114 8.72 -4.53 -10.35
N ALA A 115 7.86 -3.61 -9.90
CA ALA A 115 6.67 -3.91 -9.10
C ALA A 115 5.36 -3.61 -9.83
N LEU A 116 5.41 -3.18 -11.08
CA LEU A 116 4.20 -2.97 -11.87
C LEU A 116 3.54 -4.31 -12.20
N PRO A 117 2.20 -4.38 -12.12
CA PRO A 117 1.47 -5.57 -12.55
C PRO A 117 1.77 -5.89 -14.01
N ASN A 118 2.32 -7.08 -14.27
CA ASN A 118 2.53 -7.56 -15.62
C ASN A 118 1.22 -8.16 -16.16
N VAL A 119 0.45 -7.36 -16.86
CA VAL A 119 -0.82 -7.78 -17.47
C VAL A 119 -0.57 -8.14 -18.94
N ASP A 120 -0.67 -9.43 -19.30
CA ASP A 120 -0.65 -9.88 -20.68
C ASP A 120 -1.96 -9.50 -21.39
N MET A 121 -1.95 -8.32 -21.99
CA MET A 121 -3.09 -7.77 -22.72
C MET A 121 -3.49 -8.62 -23.94
N ASN A 122 -2.55 -9.36 -24.55
CA ASN A 122 -2.87 -10.22 -25.68
C ASN A 122 -3.69 -11.43 -25.21
N ARG A 123 -3.27 -12.04 -24.12
CA ARG A 123 -4.01 -13.16 -23.50
C ARG A 123 -5.41 -12.73 -23.03
N LEU A 124 -5.53 -11.52 -22.49
CA LEU A 124 -6.85 -10.99 -22.14
C LEU A 124 -7.74 -10.79 -23.37
N ARG A 125 -7.20 -10.21 -24.46
CA ARG A 125 -7.95 -10.03 -25.71
C ARG A 125 -8.41 -11.37 -26.30
N GLU A 126 -7.57 -12.38 -26.30
CA GLU A 126 -7.92 -13.74 -26.75
C GLU A 126 -9.08 -14.31 -25.93
N LEU A 127 -9.05 -14.19 -24.61
CA LEU A 127 -10.13 -14.64 -23.72
C LEU A 127 -11.44 -13.90 -23.98
N PHE A 128 -11.40 -12.59 -24.22
CA PHE A 128 -12.59 -11.81 -24.54
C PHE A 128 -13.13 -12.12 -25.94
N CYS A 129 -12.29 -12.36 -26.95
CA CYS A 129 -12.71 -12.73 -28.28
C CYS A 129 -13.29 -14.14 -28.33
N ALA A 130 -12.74 -15.09 -27.59
CA ALA A 130 -13.27 -16.45 -27.51
C ALA A 130 -14.70 -16.53 -26.92
N LYS A 131 -15.08 -15.58 -26.04
CA LYS A 131 -16.45 -15.47 -25.53
C LYS A 131 -17.46 -14.90 -26.51
N LYS A 132 -17.03 -14.17 -27.52
CA LYS A 132 -17.93 -13.56 -28.53
C LYS A 132 -18.39 -14.54 -29.61
N ASN A 133 -17.75 -15.69 -29.72
CA ASN A 133 -18.05 -16.72 -30.73
C ASN A 133 -18.80 -17.93 -30.14
N ARG A 134 -19.45 -17.76 -29.01
CA ARG A 134 -20.44 -18.68 -28.42
C ARG A 134 -21.78 -17.96 -28.29
#